data_780bd520f2bf4dd78d5a0600f4983a6e
#
_entry.id   780bd520f2bf4dd78d5a0600f4983a6e
#
_cell.length_a   1.000
_cell.length_b   1.000
_cell.length_c   1.000
_cell.angle_alpha   90.00
_cell.angle_beta   90.00
_cell.angle_gamma   90.00
#
_symmetry.space_group_name_H-M   'P 1'
#
loop_
_entity.id
_entity.type
_entity.pdbx_description
1 polymer ?
#
loop_
_entity_poly.entity_id
_entity_poly.type
_entity_poly.pdbx_seq_one_letter_code
_entity_poly.pdbx_strand_id
1 'polypeptide(L)'
;MGVRLQKLTNSQTVILLPSPFGEGSGVRLQKLKNSKMIHYTRKEEYLNTWSHAAGILLGAVIGVIFLVWCFQSDNGWARLGVILYLVGMMGSYITSTVYHALPQKSRWKERMRKWDHAAIYWHIAGSYSPITLVALREDGWWGWGLFIFVWACAIAGTTTSFIRLKEHSNLETICFIGMGLSVLVAFKPLIDNVPTAAVIWIVAEGVCYITGALFYSINKRRYMHSIFHFFVLAGSICHIIAVWDVLYAVLK
;
A
#
# COMPACT_ATOMS: atom_id res chain seq x y z
N MET A 1 10.16 39.89 -27.13
CA MET A 1 10.76 40.03 -25.79
C MET A 1 11.37 38.70 -25.38
N GLY A 2 12.71 38.64 -25.29
CA GLY A 2 13.42 37.36 -25.15
C GLY A 2 13.58 36.96 -23.68
N VAL A 3 13.28 35.71 -23.38
CA VAL A 3 13.61 35.09 -22.10
C VAL A 3 15.09 34.79 -22.05
N ARG A 4 15.82 35.37 -21.12
CA ARG A 4 17.23 35.10 -20.93
C ARG A 4 17.43 34.00 -19.89
N LEU A 5 17.98 32.87 -20.28
CA LEU A 5 18.35 31.76 -19.38
C LEU A 5 19.80 32.02 -18.92
N GLN A 6 20.00 32.11 -17.61
CA GLN A 6 21.33 32.20 -17.01
C GLN A 6 21.61 30.92 -16.21
N LYS A 7 22.62 30.15 -16.63
CA LYS A 7 23.11 28.99 -15.90
C LYS A 7 23.99 29.45 -14.74
N LEU A 8 23.55 29.29 -13.53
CA LEU A 8 24.38 29.38 -12.34
C LEU A 8 24.95 28.01 -12.00
N THR A 9 26.22 27.94 -11.70
CA THR A 9 26.96 26.73 -11.27
C THR A 9 26.32 26.13 -10.04
N ASN A 10 25.86 24.90 -10.16
CA ASN A 10 25.14 24.01 -9.26
C ASN A 10 23.61 23.90 -9.52
N SER A 11 23.29 23.11 -10.55
CA SER A 11 21.98 22.37 -10.70
C SER A 11 20.66 23.11 -10.39
N GLN A 12 20.60 24.43 -10.53
CA GLN A 12 19.36 25.19 -10.38
C GLN A 12 19.09 25.99 -11.67
N THR A 13 18.01 25.68 -12.35
CA THR A 13 17.50 26.49 -13.46
C THR A 13 16.54 27.53 -12.89
N VAL A 14 16.84 28.82 -13.06
CA VAL A 14 16.01 29.94 -12.64
C VAL A 14 15.34 30.52 -13.88
N ILE A 15 14.03 30.63 -13.87
CA ILE A 15 13.27 31.34 -14.91
C ILE A 15 12.97 32.73 -14.38
N LEU A 16 13.48 33.73 -15.11
CA LEU A 16 13.17 35.13 -14.83
C LEU A 16 11.88 35.48 -15.59
N LEU A 17 10.81 35.78 -14.85
CA LEU A 17 9.57 36.28 -15.41
C LEU A 17 9.53 37.82 -15.26
N PRO A 18 9.10 38.56 -16.30
CA PRO A 18 8.92 40.01 -16.17
C PRO A 18 7.80 40.34 -15.19
N SER A 19 7.98 41.37 -14.36
CA SER A 19 6.95 41.90 -13.49
C SER A 19 5.83 42.54 -14.29
N PRO A 20 4.55 42.30 -13.99
CA PRO A 20 3.42 42.94 -14.68
C PRO A 20 3.21 44.41 -14.31
N PHE A 21 3.92 44.94 -13.31
CA PHE A 21 3.87 46.35 -12.92
C PHE A 21 5.28 46.95 -13.05
N GLY A 22 5.42 47.92 -13.96
CA GLY A 22 6.65 48.66 -14.13
C GLY A 22 7.06 49.42 -12.83
N GLU A 23 8.39 49.41 -12.57
CA GLU A 23 9.11 50.01 -11.46
C GLU A 23 9.28 49.14 -10.21
N GLY A 24 10.49 48.63 -10.12
CA GLY A 24 11.01 47.90 -8.95
C GLY A 24 11.47 46.49 -9.33
N SER A 25 12.77 46.28 -9.43
CA SER A 25 13.42 45.00 -9.77
C SER A 25 13.21 43.92 -8.68
N GLY A 26 11.99 43.48 -8.49
CA GLY A 26 11.64 42.34 -7.68
C GLY A 26 11.78 41.03 -8.47
N VAL A 27 12.95 40.43 -8.48
CA VAL A 27 13.13 39.08 -9.03
C VAL A 27 12.45 38.07 -8.12
N ARG A 28 11.28 37.59 -8.50
CA ARG A 28 10.63 36.50 -7.79
C ARG A 28 11.31 35.19 -8.17
N LEU A 29 12.21 34.73 -7.32
CA LEU A 29 12.84 33.41 -7.45
C LEU A 29 11.79 32.34 -7.20
N GLN A 30 11.19 31.81 -8.27
CA GLN A 30 10.40 30.59 -8.16
C GLN A 30 11.37 29.41 -8.14
N LYS A 31 11.65 28.93 -6.93
CA LYS A 31 12.43 27.71 -6.73
C LYS A 31 11.63 26.55 -7.32
N LEU A 32 11.91 26.18 -8.58
CA LEU A 32 11.45 24.93 -9.14
C LEU A 32 11.99 23.83 -8.24
N LYS A 33 11.16 23.29 -7.40
CA LYS A 33 11.46 22.11 -6.61
C LYS A 33 11.58 20.97 -7.62
N ASN A 34 12.82 20.73 -8.10
CA ASN A 34 13.14 19.51 -8.82
C ASN A 34 12.85 18.36 -7.86
N SER A 35 11.62 17.89 -7.88
CA SER A 35 11.27 16.63 -7.29
C SER A 35 12.04 15.59 -8.11
N LYS A 36 13.11 15.04 -7.54
CA LYS A 36 13.85 13.94 -8.13
C LYS A 36 12.94 12.70 -8.04
N MET A 37 12.07 12.53 -9.03
CA MET A 37 11.36 11.24 -9.15
C MET A 37 12.40 10.14 -9.30
N ILE A 38 12.23 9.07 -8.53
CA ILE A 38 13.07 7.88 -8.67
C ILE A 38 12.80 7.31 -10.05
N HIS A 39 13.86 7.24 -10.83
CA HIS A 39 13.79 6.67 -12.16
C HIS A 39 14.20 5.19 -12.08
N TYR A 40 13.19 4.32 -12.04
CA TYR A 40 13.42 2.89 -12.25
C TYR A 40 13.86 2.63 -13.70
N THR A 41 14.74 1.66 -13.88
CA THR A 41 15.10 1.19 -15.22
C THR A 41 13.89 0.47 -15.85
N ARG A 42 13.91 0.30 -17.19
CA ARG A 42 12.84 -0.46 -17.88
C ARG A 42 12.68 -1.89 -17.35
N LYS A 43 13.79 -2.53 -16.94
CA LYS A 43 13.76 -3.88 -16.36
C LYS A 43 13.10 -3.90 -14.98
N GLU A 44 13.40 -2.91 -14.15
CA GLU A 44 12.74 -2.75 -12.83
C GLU A 44 11.25 -2.48 -12.98
N GLU A 45 10.85 -1.54 -13.85
CA GLU A 45 9.42 -1.26 -14.12
C GLU A 45 8.68 -2.50 -14.63
N TYR A 46 9.33 -3.30 -15.49
CA TYR A 46 8.77 -4.55 -15.98
C TYR A 46 8.57 -5.56 -14.83
N LEU A 47 9.57 -5.77 -13.97
CA LEU A 47 9.46 -6.65 -12.81
C LEU A 47 8.40 -6.18 -11.82
N ASN A 48 8.36 -4.87 -11.54
CA ASN A 48 7.39 -4.27 -10.64
C ASN A 48 5.95 -4.43 -11.18
N THR A 49 5.75 -4.21 -12.47
CA THR A 49 4.44 -4.38 -13.13
C THR A 49 3.98 -5.84 -13.04
N TRP A 50 4.82 -6.79 -13.46
CA TRP A 50 4.39 -8.19 -13.58
C TRP A 50 4.27 -8.91 -12.24
N SER A 51 5.09 -8.55 -11.24
CA SER A 51 4.93 -9.09 -9.88
C SER A 51 3.56 -8.74 -9.29
N HIS A 52 3.10 -7.50 -9.46
CA HIS A 52 1.78 -7.11 -8.96
C HIS A 52 0.64 -7.51 -9.90
N ALA A 53 0.86 -7.64 -11.19
CA ALA A 53 -0.11 -8.27 -12.11
C ALA A 53 -0.39 -9.74 -11.73
N ALA A 54 0.64 -10.48 -11.28
CA ALA A 54 0.45 -11.81 -10.71
C ALA A 54 -0.41 -11.78 -9.44
N GLY A 55 -0.27 -10.73 -8.60
CA GLY A 55 -1.14 -10.49 -7.45
C GLY A 55 -2.60 -10.23 -7.82
N ILE A 56 -2.86 -9.54 -8.95
CA ILE A 56 -4.23 -9.37 -9.48
C ILE A 56 -4.83 -10.72 -9.84
N LEU A 57 -4.09 -11.55 -10.57
CA LEU A 57 -4.56 -12.89 -10.96
C LEU A 57 -4.85 -13.76 -9.73
N LEU A 58 -3.93 -13.77 -8.76
CA LEU A 58 -4.09 -14.48 -7.50
C LEU A 58 -5.35 -14.00 -6.75
N GLY A 59 -5.52 -12.70 -6.60
CA GLY A 59 -6.67 -12.11 -5.93
C GLY A 59 -7.99 -12.37 -6.64
N ALA A 60 -8.00 -12.40 -7.98
CA ALA A 60 -9.19 -12.73 -8.76
C ALA A 60 -9.61 -14.20 -8.54
N VAL A 61 -8.68 -15.14 -8.60
CA VAL A 61 -8.97 -16.57 -8.40
C VAL A 61 -9.44 -16.85 -6.98
N ILE A 62 -8.68 -16.40 -5.98
CA ILE A 62 -9.01 -16.62 -4.57
C ILE A 62 -10.26 -15.82 -4.18
N GLY A 63 -10.43 -14.63 -4.75
CA GLY A 63 -11.62 -13.81 -4.52
C GLY A 63 -12.90 -14.50 -4.91
N VAL A 64 -12.94 -15.15 -6.08
CA VAL A 64 -14.11 -15.95 -6.51
C VAL A 64 -14.36 -17.09 -5.53
N ILE A 65 -13.32 -17.84 -5.13
CA ILE A 65 -13.45 -18.97 -4.20
C ILE A 65 -14.02 -18.50 -2.85
N PHE A 66 -13.44 -17.46 -2.26
CA PHE A 66 -13.88 -16.94 -0.96
C PHE A 66 -15.28 -16.35 -1.00
N LEU A 67 -15.62 -15.61 -2.07
CA LEU A 67 -16.96 -15.06 -2.22
C LEU A 67 -18.00 -16.17 -2.36
N VAL A 68 -17.77 -17.14 -3.24
CA VAL A 68 -18.70 -18.28 -3.41
C VAL A 68 -18.92 -18.97 -2.05
N TRP A 69 -17.83 -19.26 -1.33
CA TRP A 69 -17.91 -19.91 -0.03
C TRP A 69 -18.70 -19.10 1.00
N CYS A 70 -18.39 -17.80 1.13
CA CYS A 70 -19.08 -16.91 2.06
C CYS A 70 -20.56 -16.69 1.69
N PHE A 71 -20.89 -16.66 0.38
CA PHE A 71 -22.29 -16.49 -0.06
C PHE A 71 -23.12 -17.78 0.06
N GLN A 72 -22.49 -18.95 0.14
CA GLN A 72 -23.14 -20.21 0.45
C GLN A 72 -23.43 -20.39 1.96
N SER A 73 -22.85 -19.55 2.81
CA SER A 73 -23.09 -19.53 4.25
C SER A 73 -24.07 -18.42 4.64
N ASP A 74 -24.68 -18.53 5.83
CA ASP A 74 -25.52 -17.46 6.40
C ASP A 74 -24.72 -16.41 7.18
N ASN A 75 -23.39 -16.46 7.12
CA ASN A 75 -22.52 -15.55 7.84
C ASN A 75 -22.30 -14.22 7.09
N GLY A 76 -23.09 -13.20 7.40
CA GLY A 76 -22.96 -11.86 6.81
C GLY A 76 -21.64 -11.17 7.12
N TRP A 77 -21.02 -11.46 8.27
CA TRP A 77 -19.74 -10.89 8.65
C TRP A 77 -18.57 -11.47 7.85
N ALA A 78 -18.64 -12.76 7.52
CA ALA A 78 -17.68 -13.38 6.62
C ALA A 78 -17.75 -12.75 5.22
N ARG A 79 -18.97 -12.52 4.69
CA ARG A 79 -19.16 -11.82 3.41
C ARG A 79 -18.55 -10.42 3.44
N LEU A 80 -18.87 -9.62 4.47
CA LEU A 80 -18.34 -8.26 4.59
C LEU A 80 -16.82 -8.27 4.74
N GLY A 81 -16.27 -9.10 5.63
CA GLY A 81 -14.82 -9.20 5.86
C GLY A 81 -14.05 -9.55 4.59
N VAL A 82 -14.53 -10.54 3.83
CA VAL A 82 -13.90 -10.96 2.56
C VAL A 82 -14.03 -9.87 1.48
N ILE A 83 -15.18 -9.21 1.37
CA ILE A 83 -15.34 -8.10 0.39
C ILE A 83 -14.34 -6.97 0.69
N LEU A 84 -14.22 -6.55 1.95
CA LEU A 84 -13.27 -5.51 2.35
C LEU A 84 -11.82 -5.92 2.11
N TYR A 85 -11.49 -7.18 2.39
CA TYR A 85 -10.18 -7.75 2.08
C TYR A 85 -9.86 -7.67 0.59
N LEU A 86 -10.78 -8.14 -0.25
CA LEU A 86 -10.58 -8.14 -1.70
C LEU A 86 -10.50 -6.72 -2.28
N VAL A 87 -11.30 -5.78 -1.78
CA VAL A 87 -11.20 -4.36 -2.18
C VAL A 87 -9.81 -3.80 -1.86
N GLY A 88 -9.28 -4.06 -0.66
CA GLY A 88 -7.94 -3.61 -0.27
C GLY A 88 -6.84 -4.26 -1.12
N MET A 89 -6.85 -5.58 -1.21
CA MET A 89 -5.85 -6.36 -1.95
C MET A 89 -5.85 -6.03 -3.44
N MET A 90 -7.01 -6.10 -4.10
CA MET A 90 -7.14 -5.81 -5.53
C MET A 90 -6.84 -4.35 -5.83
N GLY A 91 -7.31 -3.42 -4.99
CA GLY A 91 -6.99 -1.99 -5.11
C GLY A 91 -5.48 -1.74 -5.12
N SER A 92 -4.75 -2.35 -4.19
CA SER A 92 -3.30 -2.23 -4.09
C SER A 92 -2.60 -2.81 -5.32
N TYR A 93 -2.90 -4.03 -5.72
CA TYR A 93 -2.27 -4.66 -6.88
C TYR A 93 -2.58 -3.96 -8.20
N ILE A 94 -3.82 -3.51 -8.41
CA ILE A 94 -4.23 -2.79 -9.62
C ILE A 94 -3.52 -1.43 -9.70
N THR A 95 -3.56 -0.63 -8.64
CA THR A 95 -2.95 0.71 -8.65
C THR A 95 -1.46 0.65 -8.86
N SER A 96 -0.77 -0.31 -8.23
CA SER A 96 0.66 -0.52 -8.38
C SER A 96 1.02 -1.01 -9.79
N THR A 97 0.30 -1.99 -10.32
CA THR A 97 0.50 -2.47 -11.70
C THR A 97 0.35 -1.34 -12.70
N VAL A 98 -0.71 -0.52 -12.58
CA VAL A 98 -0.93 0.63 -13.47
C VAL A 98 0.18 1.67 -13.29
N TYR A 99 0.57 1.99 -12.05
CA TYR A 99 1.64 2.95 -11.79
C TYR A 99 2.94 2.56 -12.49
N HIS A 100 3.36 1.30 -12.34
CA HIS A 100 4.62 0.81 -12.91
C HIS A 100 4.55 0.63 -14.42
N ALA A 101 3.41 0.27 -15.00
CA ALA A 101 3.20 0.15 -16.44
C ALA A 101 3.21 1.49 -17.18
N LEU A 102 2.89 2.60 -16.50
CA LEU A 102 2.83 3.92 -17.14
C LEU A 102 4.22 4.45 -17.51
N PRO A 103 4.35 5.10 -18.70
CA PRO A 103 5.61 5.76 -19.10
C PRO A 103 6.06 6.81 -18.09
N GLN A 104 7.38 6.92 -17.85
CA GLN A 104 7.97 7.85 -16.89
C GLN A 104 7.56 9.32 -17.12
N LYS A 105 7.34 9.72 -18.37
CA LYS A 105 6.94 11.10 -18.75
C LYS A 105 5.43 11.34 -18.67
N SER A 106 4.64 10.34 -18.28
CA SER A 106 3.19 10.47 -18.20
C SER A 106 2.78 11.28 -16.98
N ARG A 107 1.91 12.29 -17.18
CA ARG A 107 1.26 13.02 -16.08
C ARG A 107 0.38 12.12 -15.19
N TRP A 108 -0.08 11.00 -15.73
CA TRP A 108 -0.85 10.01 -14.98
C TRP A 108 0.00 9.21 -14.01
N LYS A 109 1.30 9.02 -14.32
CA LYS A 109 2.21 8.27 -13.44
C LYS A 109 2.32 8.92 -12.06
N GLU A 110 2.39 10.25 -11.97
CA GLU A 110 2.44 10.94 -10.68
C GLU A 110 1.13 10.81 -9.90
N ARG A 111 -0.03 10.85 -10.60
CA ARG A 111 -1.32 10.60 -9.97
C ARG A 111 -1.43 9.17 -9.45
N MET A 112 -1.05 8.20 -10.30
CA MET A 112 -1.10 6.78 -9.93
C MET A 112 -0.13 6.44 -8.79
N ARG A 113 1.00 7.14 -8.66
CA ARG A 113 1.89 7.01 -7.51
C ARG A 113 1.18 7.30 -6.19
N LYS A 114 0.34 8.32 -6.14
CA LYS A 114 -0.44 8.64 -4.93
C LYS A 114 -1.43 7.54 -4.59
N TRP A 115 -2.10 6.98 -5.59
CA TRP A 115 -3.00 5.85 -5.42
C TRP A 115 -2.27 4.58 -5.01
N ASP A 116 -1.12 4.29 -5.61
CA ASP A 116 -0.26 3.16 -5.26
C ASP A 116 0.14 3.20 -3.76
N HIS A 117 0.58 4.34 -3.26
CA HIS A 117 0.88 4.51 -1.84
C HIS A 117 -0.36 4.44 -0.94
N ALA A 118 -1.46 5.12 -1.31
CA ALA A 118 -2.70 5.11 -0.55
C ALA A 118 -3.29 3.69 -0.43
N ALA A 119 -3.19 2.91 -1.51
CA ALA A 119 -3.75 1.57 -1.56
C ALA A 119 -3.02 0.56 -0.66
N ILE A 120 -1.77 0.83 -0.23
CA ILE A 120 -1.09 0.01 0.77
C ILE A 120 -1.85 0.06 2.11
N TYR A 121 -2.31 1.24 2.54
CA TYR A 121 -3.13 1.36 3.75
C TYR A 121 -4.44 0.56 3.64
N TRP A 122 -5.07 0.58 2.46
CA TRP A 122 -6.29 -0.18 2.20
C TRP A 122 -6.03 -1.68 2.18
N HIS A 123 -4.88 -2.10 1.66
CA HIS A 123 -4.48 -3.51 1.67
C HIS A 123 -4.34 -4.01 3.12
N ILE A 124 -3.64 -3.25 3.98
CA ILE A 124 -3.47 -3.60 5.38
C ILE A 124 -4.83 -3.61 6.10
N ALA A 125 -5.67 -2.57 5.97
CA ALA A 125 -6.99 -2.55 6.62
C ALA A 125 -7.91 -3.67 6.10
N GLY A 126 -7.84 -3.94 4.80
CA GLY A 126 -8.56 -5.04 4.18
C GLY A 126 -8.15 -6.39 4.75
N SER A 127 -6.85 -6.66 4.91
CA SER A 127 -6.34 -7.93 5.45
C SER A 127 -6.80 -8.16 6.89
N TYR A 128 -6.93 -7.14 7.70
CA TYR A 128 -7.51 -7.26 9.05
C TYR A 128 -8.99 -7.63 9.05
N SER A 129 -9.74 -7.25 8.01
CA SER A 129 -11.21 -7.34 8.02
C SER A 129 -11.77 -8.76 8.20
N PRO A 130 -11.27 -9.82 7.54
CA PRO A 130 -11.71 -11.19 7.81
C PRO A 130 -11.39 -11.64 9.24
N ILE A 131 -10.20 -11.33 9.74
CA ILE A 131 -9.78 -11.75 11.08
C ILE A 131 -10.63 -11.07 12.16
N THR A 132 -10.79 -9.75 12.05
CA THR A 132 -11.50 -8.95 13.06
C THR A 132 -13.00 -9.17 13.06
N LEU A 133 -13.63 -9.29 11.87
CA LEU A 133 -15.09 -9.41 11.75
C LEU A 133 -15.60 -10.86 11.85
N VAL A 134 -14.75 -11.85 11.56
CA VAL A 134 -15.15 -13.25 11.59
C VAL A 134 -14.68 -13.93 12.88
N ALA A 135 -13.40 -13.81 13.24
CA ALA A 135 -12.84 -14.53 14.37
C ALA A 135 -12.88 -13.74 15.70
N LEU A 136 -12.63 -12.42 15.67
CA LEU A 136 -12.47 -11.63 16.90
C LEU A 136 -13.70 -10.77 17.27
N ARG A 137 -14.73 -10.72 16.42
CA ARG A 137 -15.85 -9.80 16.60
C ARG A 137 -16.62 -10.02 17.92
N GLU A 138 -16.74 -11.25 18.35
CA GLU A 138 -17.49 -11.63 19.56
C GLU A 138 -16.62 -11.67 20.82
N ASP A 139 -15.32 -11.47 20.70
CA ASP A 139 -14.38 -11.40 21.82
C ASP A 139 -14.25 -9.96 22.35
N GLY A 140 -15.25 -9.48 23.03
CA GLY A 140 -15.29 -8.15 23.62
C GLY A 140 -15.04 -7.03 22.59
N TRP A 141 -14.13 -6.11 22.92
CA TRP A 141 -13.80 -4.97 22.05
C TRP A 141 -12.67 -5.23 21.06
N TRP A 142 -12.03 -6.40 21.10
CA TRP A 142 -10.80 -6.63 20.32
C TRP A 142 -11.02 -6.61 18.81
N GLY A 143 -12.06 -7.31 18.32
CA GLY A 143 -12.39 -7.32 16.90
C GLY A 143 -12.76 -5.94 16.39
N TRP A 144 -13.69 -5.26 17.07
CA TRP A 144 -14.16 -3.93 16.68
C TRP A 144 -13.08 -2.87 16.87
N GLY A 145 -12.32 -2.91 17.96
CA GLY A 145 -11.25 -1.95 18.24
C GLY A 145 -10.17 -1.97 17.16
N LEU A 146 -9.67 -3.16 16.81
CA LEU A 146 -8.69 -3.30 15.72
C LEU A 146 -9.29 -2.90 14.36
N PHE A 147 -10.50 -3.34 14.05
CA PHE A 147 -11.17 -2.98 12.80
C PHE A 147 -11.27 -1.46 12.62
N ILE A 148 -11.82 -0.77 13.61
CA ILE A 148 -11.98 0.70 13.57
C ILE A 148 -10.60 1.37 13.48
N PHE A 149 -9.62 0.91 14.25
CA PHE A 149 -8.28 1.47 14.25
C PHE A 149 -7.62 1.40 12.87
N VAL A 150 -7.58 0.22 12.24
CA VAL A 150 -6.90 0.06 10.95
C VAL A 150 -7.62 0.80 9.82
N TRP A 151 -8.95 0.86 9.83
CA TRP A 151 -9.71 1.63 8.83
C TRP A 151 -9.58 3.14 9.05
N ALA A 152 -9.51 3.62 10.29
CA ALA A 152 -9.19 5.02 10.57
C ALA A 152 -7.77 5.39 10.08
N CYS A 153 -6.78 4.50 10.31
CA CYS A 153 -5.44 4.64 9.75
C CYS A 153 -5.44 4.65 8.21
N ALA A 154 -6.28 3.82 7.57
CA ALA A 154 -6.39 3.79 6.12
C ALA A 154 -6.94 5.12 5.55
N ILE A 155 -7.94 5.70 6.18
CA ILE A 155 -8.48 7.02 5.80
C ILE A 155 -7.43 8.12 6.00
N ALA A 156 -6.77 8.16 7.16
CA ALA A 156 -5.73 9.14 7.47
C ALA A 156 -4.52 8.99 6.54
N GLY A 157 -4.07 7.75 6.29
CA GLY A 157 -2.97 7.43 5.39
C GLY A 157 -3.26 7.83 3.94
N THR A 158 -4.47 7.55 3.46
CA THR A 158 -4.93 8.01 2.14
C THR A 158 -4.85 9.52 2.04
N THR A 159 -5.40 10.23 3.02
CA THR A 159 -5.37 11.70 3.06
C THR A 159 -3.93 12.24 3.01
N THR A 160 -3.02 11.65 3.79
CA THR A 160 -1.61 12.06 3.80
C THR A 160 -0.90 11.77 2.48
N SER A 161 -1.19 10.63 1.83
CA SER A 161 -0.64 10.28 0.52
C SER A 161 -1.07 11.27 -0.58
N PHE A 162 -2.28 11.82 -0.51
CA PHE A 162 -2.72 12.83 -1.48
C PHE A 162 -2.17 14.24 -1.21
N ILE A 163 -2.00 14.62 0.06
CA ILE A 163 -1.61 15.99 0.46
C ILE A 163 -0.09 16.13 0.58
N ARG A 164 0.63 15.14 1.15
CA ARG A 164 2.01 15.27 1.60
C ARG A 164 2.97 14.22 1.05
N LEU A 165 2.58 13.44 0.03
CA LEU A 165 3.44 12.38 -0.50
C LEU A 165 4.80 12.94 -0.91
N LYS A 166 5.85 12.49 -0.23
CA LYS A 166 7.26 12.72 -0.59
C LYS A 166 7.77 11.54 -1.40
N GLU A 167 8.84 11.73 -2.17
CA GLU A 167 9.39 10.68 -3.04
C GLU A 167 9.86 9.43 -2.30
N HIS A 168 10.38 9.59 -1.09
CA HIS A 168 10.64 8.54 -0.11
C HIS A 168 10.31 9.08 1.26
N SER A 169 9.30 8.52 1.87
CA SER A 169 8.93 8.84 3.24
C SER A 169 9.16 7.60 4.11
N ASN A 170 10.28 7.57 4.83
CA ASN A 170 10.48 6.58 5.87
C ASN A 170 9.33 6.62 6.89
N LEU A 171 8.67 7.78 7.04
CA LEU A 171 7.51 7.94 7.90
C LEU A 171 6.33 7.10 7.40
N GLU A 172 6.04 7.08 6.08
CA GLU A 172 4.98 6.21 5.54
C GLU A 172 5.30 4.74 5.77
N THR A 173 6.55 4.33 5.55
CA THR A 173 6.99 2.94 5.83
C THR A 173 6.81 2.59 7.31
N ILE A 174 7.15 3.50 8.23
CA ILE A 174 6.93 3.31 9.68
C ILE A 174 5.42 3.20 9.98
N CYS A 175 4.58 4.01 9.34
CA CYS A 175 3.13 3.94 9.50
C CYS A 175 2.56 2.59 9.00
N PHE A 176 3.03 2.09 7.85
CA PHE A 176 2.61 0.77 7.35
C PHE A 176 3.01 -0.36 8.31
N ILE A 177 4.26 -0.35 8.79
CA ILE A 177 4.74 -1.34 9.76
C ILE A 177 3.95 -1.23 11.06
N GLY A 178 3.78 -0.03 11.61
CA GLY A 178 3.04 0.19 12.85
C GLY A 178 1.58 -0.26 12.75
N MET A 179 0.93 0.04 11.62
CA MET A 179 -0.43 -0.42 11.35
C MET A 179 -0.50 -1.96 11.23
N GLY A 180 0.45 -2.59 10.52
CA GLY A 180 0.51 -4.04 10.40
C GLY A 180 0.82 -4.74 11.72
N LEU A 181 1.64 -4.15 12.60
CA LEU A 181 1.97 -4.69 13.91
C LEU A 181 0.90 -4.44 14.99
N SER A 182 -0.16 -3.68 14.68
CA SER A 182 -1.23 -3.41 15.66
C SER A 182 -1.94 -4.69 16.14
N VAL A 183 -1.90 -5.77 15.37
CA VAL A 183 -2.42 -7.10 15.78
C VAL A 183 -1.76 -7.61 17.06
N LEU A 184 -0.51 -7.20 17.36
CA LEU A 184 0.20 -7.62 18.58
C LEU A 184 -0.47 -7.13 19.86
N VAL A 185 -1.25 -6.03 19.80
CA VAL A 185 -2.03 -5.52 20.94
C VAL A 185 -3.16 -6.50 21.30
N ALA A 186 -3.69 -7.21 20.32
CA ALA A 186 -4.74 -8.23 20.49
C ALA A 186 -4.18 -9.65 20.26
N PHE A 187 -2.88 -9.88 20.53
CA PHE A 187 -2.26 -11.17 20.22
C PHE A 187 -2.85 -12.32 21.04
N LYS A 188 -3.17 -12.08 22.33
CA LYS A 188 -3.82 -13.10 23.14
C LYS A 188 -5.23 -13.45 22.60
N PRO A 189 -6.15 -12.50 22.40
CA PRO A 189 -7.41 -12.77 21.71
C PRO A 189 -7.24 -13.49 20.37
N LEU A 190 -6.21 -13.15 19.59
CA LEU A 190 -5.93 -13.79 18.32
C LEU A 190 -5.65 -15.30 18.50
N ILE A 191 -4.73 -15.66 19.39
CA ILE A 191 -4.38 -17.09 19.61
C ILE A 191 -5.50 -17.89 20.27
N ASP A 192 -6.38 -17.24 21.03
CA ASP A 192 -7.50 -17.91 21.71
C ASP A 192 -8.67 -18.19 20.74
N ASN A 193 -8.87 -17.36 19.68
CA ASN A 193 -10.04 -17.43 18.80
C ASN A 193 -9.73 -17.83 17.35
N VAL A 194 -8.46 -17.88 16.96
CA VAL A 194 -8.05 -18.20 15.58
C VAL A 194 -7.32 -19.53 15.54
N PRO A 195 -7.57 -20.40 14.54
CA PRO A 195 -6.84 -21.66 14.40
C PRO A 195 -5.32 -21.45 14.42
N THR A 196 -4.60 -22.29 15.15
CA THR A 196 -3.13 -22.18 15.29
C THR A 196 -2.41 -22.11 13.92
N ALA A 197 -2.90 -22.86 12.93
CA ALA A 197 -2.35 -22.81 11.58
C ALA A 197 -2.49 -21.39 10.99
N ALA A 198 -3.65 -20.75 11.11
CA ALA A 198 -3.87 -19.39 10.65
C ALA A 198 -2.96 -18.38 11.38
N VAL A 199 -2.76 -18.53 12.69
CA VAL A 199 -1.81 -17.68 13.46
C VAL A 199 -0.39 -17.81 12.93
N ILE A 200 0.07 -19.03 12.63
CA ILE A 200 1.39 -19.26 12.02
C ILE A 200 1.52 -18.52 10.68
N TRP A 201 0.50 -18.58 9.84
CA TRP A 201 0.51 -17.88 8.56
C TRP A 201 0.44 -16.36 8.70
N ILE A 202 -0.28 -15.82 9.70
CA ILE A 202 -0.27 -14.38 10.04
C ILE A 202 1.14 -13.93 10.48
N VAL A 203 1.84 -14.73 11.26
CA VAL A 203 3.23 -14.44 11.64
C VAL A 203 4.16 -14.48 10.43
N ALA A 204 4.03 -15.50 9.56
CA ALA A 204 4.81 -15.60 8.34
C ALA A 204 4.57 -14.42 7.38
N GLU A 205 3.32 -13.98 7.23
CA GLU A 205 2.94 -12.76 6.52
C GLU A 205 3.67 -11.54 7.07
N GLY A 206 3.62 -11.34 8.38
CA GLY A 206 4.30 -10.23 9.06
C GLY A 206 5.81 -10.22 8.79
N VAL A 207 6.47 -11.39 8.84
CA VAL A 207 7.89 -11.54 8.50
C VAL A 207 8.15 -11.14 7.04
N CYS A 208 7.30 -11.58 6.10
CA CYS A 208 7.42 -11.20 4.70
C CYS A 208 7.29 -9.68 4.51
N TYR A 209 6.26 -9.05 5.07
CA TYR A 209 6.03 -7.61 4.88
C TYR A 209 7.13 -6.76 5.54
N ILE A 210 7.59 -7.10 6.74
CA ILE A 210 8.69 -6.39 7.42
C ILE A 210 9.97 -6.52 6.61
N THR A 211 10.30 -7.74 6.15
CA THR A 211 11.48 -7.97 5.30
C THR A 211 11.39 -7.17 4.00
N GLY A 212 10.23 -7.17 3.36
CA GLY A 212 9.98 -6.33 2.18
C GLY A 212 10.18 -4.85 2.46
N ALA A 213 9.63 -4.33 3.57
CA ALA A 213 9.78 -2.93 3.97
C ALA A 213 11.26 -2.54 4.23
N LEU A 214 12.07 -3.47 4.75
CA LEU A 214 13.52 -3.24 4.89
C LEU A 214 14.18 -3.06 3.51
N PHE A 215 13.87 -3.92 2.53
CA PHE A 215 14.38 -3.75 1.16
C PHE A 215 13.88 -2.45 0.53
N TYR A 216 12.62 -2.10 0.72
CA TYR A 216 12.08 -0.82 0.26
C TYR A 216 12.84 0.39 0.82
N SER A 217 13.26 0.32 2.08
CA SER A 217 14.05 1.39 2.73
C SER A 217 15.45 1.55 2.15
N ILE A 218 16.01 0.51 1.50
CA ILE A 218 17.33 0.52 0.84
C ILE A 218 17.20 1.03 -0.61
N ASN A 219 16.57 2.16 -0.79
CA ASN A 219 16.16 2.71 -2.10
C ASN A 219 17.30 3.12 -3.06
N LYS A 220 18.53 3.20 -2.59
CA LYS A 220 19.69 3.60 -3.40
C LYS A 220 20.25 2.49 -4.30
N ARG A 221 19.88 1.23 -4.06
CA ARG A 221 20.35 0.08 -4.83
C ARG A 221 19.29 -0.37 -5.84
N ARG A 222 19.76 -0.81 -7.02
CA ARG A 222 18.88 -1.35 -8.06
C ARG A 222 18.11 -2.57 -7.56
N TYR A 223 16.92 -2.78 -8.08
CA TYR A 223 16.01 -3.89 -7.80
C TYR A 223 15.47 -4.01 -6.38
N MET A 224 15.85 -3.12 -5.43
CA MET A 224 15.35 -3.21 -4.04
C MET A 224 13.83 -3.06 -3.99
N HIS A 225 13.26 -2.20 -4.82
CA HIS A 225 11.81 -2.03 -4.94
C HIS A 225 11.15 -3.27 -5.56
N SER A 226 11.75 -3.89 -6.57
CA SER A 226 11.24 -5.14 -7.15
C SER A 226 11.27 -6.29 -6.13
N ILE A 227 12.33 -6.39 -5.33
CA ILE A 227 12.42 -7.37 -4.24
C ILE A 227 11.30 -7.14 -3.22
N PHE A 228 11.05 -5.89 -2.83
CA PHE A 228 9.92 -5.52 -1.98
C PHE A 228 8.58 -6.06 -2.54
N HIS A 229 8.30 -5.89 -3.84
CA HIS A 229 7.09 -6.40 -4.48
C HIS A 229 6.93 -7.92 -4.35
N PHE A 230 8.03 -8.68 -4.50
CA PHE A 230 7.99 -10.14 -4.30
C PHE A 230 7.69 -10.52 -2.85
N PHE A 231 8.21 -9.79 -1.87
CA PHE A 231 7.88 -10.00 -0.47
C PHE A 231 6.42 -9.64 -0.16
N VAL A 232 5.88 -8.59 -0.78
CA VAL A 232 4.45 -8.25 -0.66
C VAL A 232 3.59 -9.38 -1.22
N LEU A 233 3.93 -9.94 -2.38
CA LEU A 233 3.21 -11.06 -2.97
C LEU A 233 3.30 -12.31 -2.07
N ALA A 234 4.47 -12.64 -1.54
CA ALA A 234 4.66 -13.75 -0.60
C ALA A 234 3.83 -13.57 0.68
N GLY A 235 3.83 -12.36 1.26
CA GLY A 235 2.99 -12.02 2.41
C GLY A 235 1.51 -12.20 2.12
N SER A 236 1.05 -11.75 0.93
CA SER A 236 -0.35 -11.95 0.53
C SER A 236 -0.72 -13.43 0.37
N ILE A 237 0.20 -14.28 -0.10
CA ILE A 237 -0.04 -15.73 -0.16
C ILE A 237 -0.20 -16.29 1.25
N CYS A 238 0.67 -15.93 2.19
CA CYS A 238 0.54 -16.33 3.59
C CYS A 238 -0.81 -15.88 4.17
N HIS A 239 -1.20 -14.64 3.90
CA HIS A 239 -2.48 -14.10 4.38
C HIS A 239 -3.70 -14.84 3.80
N ILE A 240 -3.68 -15.17 2.51
CA ILE A 240 -4.72 -15.97 1.86
C ILE A 240 -4.92 -17.30 2.58
N ILE A 241 -3.82 -17.97 2.94
CA ILE A 241 -3.88 -19.27 3.66
C ILE A 241 -4.45 -19.05 5.06
N ALA A 242 -4.03 -17.98 5.75
CA ALA A 242 -4.59 -17.64 7.07
C ALA A 242 -6.10 -17.39 7.00
N VAL A 243 -6.56 -16.60 6.04
CA VAL A 243 -8.00 -16.33 5.83
C VAL A 243 -8.74 -17.60 5.47
N TRP A 244 -8.15 -18.48 4.64
CA TRP A 244 -8.71 -19.79 4.33
C TRP A 244 -8.99 -20.60 5.60
N ASP A 245 -8.00 -20.72 6.49
CA ASP A 245 -8.11 -21.47 7.73
C ASP A 245 -9.17 -20.88 8.67
N VAL A 246 -9.25 -19.54 8.76
CA VAL A 246 -10.29 -18.85 9.55
C VAL A 246 -11.69 -19.12 9.00
N LEU A 247 -11.88 -18.96 7.69
CA LEU A 247 -13.18 -19.21 7.05
C LEU A 247 -13.59 -20.68 7.16
N TYR A 248 -12.63 -21.59 7.02
CA TYR A 248 -12.89 -23.02 7.16
C TYR A 248 -13.35 -23.40 8.56
N ALA A 249 -12.77 -22.77 9.60
CA ALA A 249 -13.18 -23.02 10.99
C ALA A 249 -14.55 -22.48 11.33
N VAL A 250 -15.03 -21.42 10.66
CA VAL A 250 -16.26 -20.71 11.02
C VAL A 250 -17.44 -21.05 10.09
N LEU A 251 -17.17 -21.42 8.83
CA LEU A 251 -18.21 -21.65 7.81
C LEU A 251 -18.55 -23.14 7.60
N LYS A 252 -17.89 -24.03 8.30
CA LYS A 252 -18.27 -25.45 8.42
C LYS A 252 -19.31 -25.66 9.49
#